data_77a7ed1cda132a34d9c08ef52358728b
#
_entry.id   77a7ed1cda132a34d9c08ef52358728b
#
_cell.length_a   1.000
_cell.length_b   1.000
_cell.length_c   1.000
_cell.angle_alpha   90.00
_cell.angle_beta   90.00
_cell.angle_gamma   90.00
#
_symmetry.space_group_name_H-M   'P 1'
#
loop_
_entity.id
_entity.type
_entity.pdbx_description
1 polymer ?
#
loop_
_entity_poly.entity_id
_entity_poly.type
_entity_poly.pdbx_seq_one_letter_code
_entity_poly.pdbx_strand_id
1 'polypeptide(L)'
;MRSRILYISGNPEDARHLSHMLQPLPLLLDHAESLQVARERLLSNEYDVVLTDAQLPDGKWLDVLHLVRESPREPEVIVTDRQADARFWAEALNLGAYDLLAQPFYQPEVQRILFNACSRLASSATVI
;
A
#
# COMPACT_ATOMS: atom_id res chain seq x y z
N MET A 1 1.45 8.51 -17.56
CA MET A 1 0.55 8.68 -16.40
C MET A 1 1.22 8.19 -15.13
N ARG A 2 1.09 8.94 -14.05
CA ARG A 2 1.68 8.55 -12.77
C ARG A 2 0.69 7.68 -12.00
N SER A 3 1.18 6.57 -11.45
CA SER A 3 0.39 5.73 -10.57
C SER A 3 0.27 6.38 -9.20
N ARG A 4 -0.86 6.17 -8.53
CA ARG A 4 -1.14 6.75 -7.21
C ARG A 4 -1.14 5.67 -6.15
N ILE A 5 -0.43 5.95 -5.07
CA ILE A 5 -0.32 5.05 -3.92
C ILE A 5 -0.84 5.78 -2.69
N LEU A 6 -1.68 5.09 -1.92
CA LEU A 6 -2.11 5.58 -0.61
C LEU A 6 -1.34 4.81 0.46
N TYR A 7 -0.61 5.50 1.31
CA TYR A 7 0.05 4.89 2.46
C TYR A 7 -0.73 5.21 3.74
N ILE A 8 -1.21 4.17 4.41
CA ILE A 8 -1.97 4.29 5.65
C ILE A 8 -1.03 3.96 6.81
N SER A 9 -0.72 4.96 7.62
CA SER A 9 0.23 4.82 8.73
C SER A 9 0.00 5.90 9.76
N GLY A 10 0.03 5.53 11.03
CA GLY A 10 -0.01 6.50 12.11
C GLY A 10 1.31 7.22 12.33
N ASN A 11 2.36 6.89 11.56
CA ASN A 11 3.69 7.49 11.73
C ASN A 11 4.05 8.36 10.52
N PRO A 12 4.00 9.70 10.65
CA PRO A 12 4.33 10.61 9.55
C PRO A 12 5.79 10.53 9.10
N GLU A 13 6.70 10.11 9.97
CA GLU A 13 8.10 9.93 9.60
C GLU A 13 8.27 8.83 8.56
N ASP A 14 7.58 7.72 8.77
CA ASP A 14 7.63 6.60 7.82
C ASP A 14 7.07 7.03 6.45
N ALA A 15 6.00 7.82 6.45
CA ALA A 15 5.42 8.33 5.20
C ALA A 15 6.40 9.26 4.48
N ARG A 16 7.12 10.09 5.22
CA ARG A 16 8.12 10.99 4.65
C ARG A 16 9.29 10.22 4.04
N HIS A 17 9.79 9.22 4.74
CA HIS A 17 10.87 8.38 4.25
C HIS A 17 10.46 7.66 2.97
N LEU A 18 9.27 7.09 2.97
CA LEU A 18 8.76 6.36 1.82
C LEU A 18 8.59 7.28 0.60
N SER A 19 8.02 8.46 0.82
CA SER A 19 7.86 9.44 -0.25
C SER A 19 9.20 9.82 -0.86
N HIS A 20 10.23 9.99 -0.03
CA HIS A 20 11.56 10.31 -0.50
C HIS A 20 12.16 9.18 -1.34
N MET A 21 11.98 7.94 -0.90
CA MET A 21 12.48 6.76 -1.61
C MET A 21 11.82 6.58 -2.98
N LEU A 22 10.59 7.06 -3.14
CA LEU A 22 9.84 6.92 -4.38
C LEU A 22 10.00 8.07 -5.36
N GLN A 23 10.69 9.15 -4.96
CA GLN A 23 10.85 10.33 -5.81
C GLN A 23 11.34 10.04 -7.23
N PRO A 24 12.32 9.14 -7.45
CA PRO A 24 12.80 8.87 -8.81
C PRO A 24 11.80 8.18 -9.72
N LEU A 25 10.72 7.64 -9.18
CA LEU A 25 9.75 6.85 -9.93
C LEU A 25 8.51 7.68 -10.28
N PRO A 26 7.78 7.31 -11.36
CA PRO A 26 6.54 8.00 -11.72
C PRO A 26 5.38 7.56 -10.82
N LEU A 27 5.55 7.71 -9.51
CA LEU A 27 4.58 7.33 -8.49
C LEU A 27 4.25 8.54 -7.63
N LEU A 28 2.97 8.70 -7.31
CA LEU A 28 2.50 9.74 -6.39
C LEU A 28 2.04 9.06 -5.10
N LEU A 29 2.59 9.50 -3.98
CA LEU A 29 2.26 8.97 -2.67
C LEU A 29 1.41 9.96 -1.89
N ASP A 30 0.22 9.53 -1.50
CA ASP A 30 -0.62 10.24 -0.53
C ASP A 30 -0.53 9.51 0.81
N HIS A 31 -0.65 10.24 1.90
CA HIS A 31 -0.58 9.68 3.25
C HIS A 31 -1.92 9.86 3.98
N ALA A 32 -2.42 8.77 4.56
CA ALA A 32 -3.56 8.79 5.47
C ALA A 32 -3.08 8.32 6.85
N GLU A 33 -3.34 9.12 7.89
CA GLU A 33 -2.84 8.82 9.24
C GLU A 33 -3.64 7.77 9.99
N SER A 34 -4.81 7.41 9.47
CA SER A 34 -5.71 6.47 10.14
C SER A 34 -6.59 5.77 9.12
N LEU A 35 -7.28 4.74 9.59
CA LEU A 35 -8.25 4.02 8.77
C LEU A 35 -9.41 4.93 8.34
N GLN A 36 -9.85 5.80 9.23
CA GLN A 36 -10.94 6.74 8.93
C GLN A 36 -10.54 7.70 7.81
N VAL A 37 -9.34 8.28 7.88
CA VAL A 37 -8.84 9.17 6.82
C VAL A 37 -8.66 8.40 5.52
N ALA A 38 -8.18 7.17 5.60
CA ALA A 38 -8.04 6.31 4.43
C ALA A 38 -9.37 6.08 3.72
N ARG A 39 -10.43 5.85 4.49
CA ARG A 39 -11.78 5.68 3.94
C ARG A 39 -12.21 6.92 3.14
N GLU A 40 -12.00 8.10 3.72
CA GLU A 40 -12.34 9.36 3.04
C GLU A 40 -11.54 9.53 1.76
N ARG A 41 -10.26 9.21 1.80
CA ARG A 41 -9.38 9.30 0.62
C ARG A 41 -9.83 8.36 -0.49
N LEU A 42 -10.16 7.13 -0.14
CA LEU A 42 -10.59 6.12 -1.11
C LEU A 42 -11.94 6.44 -1.75
N LEU A 43 -12.81 7.15 -1.03
CA LEU A 43 -14.09 7.59 -1.58
C LEU A 43 -13.93 8.75 -2.57
N SER A 44 -12.91 9.58 -2.39
CA SER A 44 -12.71 10.80 -3.17
C SER A 44 -11.70 10.65 -4.30
N ASN A 45 -10.85 9.63 -4.26
CA ASN A 45 -9.75 9.47 -5.20
C ASN A 45 -9.61 8.01 -5.62
N GLU A 46 -9.00 7.81 -6.78
CA GLU A 46 -8.66 6.48 -7.27
C GLU A 46 -7.17 6.19 -6.98
N TYR A 47 -6.90 5.05 -6.37
CA TYR A 47 -5.54 4.60 -6.10
C TYR A 47 -5.27 3.27 -6.79
N ASP A 48 -4.05 3.12 -7.26
CA ASP A 48 -3.61 1.87 -7.88
C ASP A 48 -3.16 0.86 -6.83
N VAL A 49 -2.54 1.35 -5.77
CA VAL A 49 -1.99 0.53 -4.70
C VAL A 49 -2.27 1.21 -3.36
N VAL A 50 -2.61 0.40 -2.37
CA VAL A 50 -2.72 0.84 -0.96
C VAL A 50 -1.64 0.11 -0.18
N LEU A 51 -0.74 0.88 0.43
CA LEU A 51 0.25 0.36 1.37
C LEU A 51 -0.23 0.68 2.78
N THR A 52 -0.25 -0.30 3.66
CA THR A 52 -0.74 -0.07 5.03
C THR A 52 0.19 -0.69 6.06
N ASP A 53 0.39 0.03 7.17
CA ASP A 53 0.98 -0.58 8.35
C ASP A 53 0.09 -1.70 8.84
N ALA A 54 0.68 -2.73 9.46
CA ALA A 54 -0.09 -3.84 10.01
C ALA A 54 -1.00 -3.37 11.16
N GLN A 55 -0.53 -2.43 11.96
CA GLN A 55 -1.29 -1.86 13.07
C GLN A 55 -1.52 -0.37 12.82
N LEU A 56 -2.75 0.08 13.02
CA LEU A 56 -3.17 1.45 12.81
C LEU A 56 -3.76 2.01 14.11
N PRO A 57 -3.82 3.34 14.28
CA PRO A 57 -4.41 3.93 15.49
C PRO A 57 -5.85 3.48 15.75
N ASP A 58 -6.60 3.22 14.70
CA ASP A 58 -8.04 2.90 14.78
C ASP A 58 -8.39 1.57 14.09
N GLY A 59 -7.41 0.69 13.90
CA GLY A 59 -7.67 -0.61 13.30
C GLY A 59 -6.41 -1.33 12.89
N LYS A 60 -6.54 -2.19 11.89
CA LYS A 60 -5.42 -3.00 11.41
C LYS A 60 -5.55 -3.27 9.91
N TRP A 61 -4.53 -3.89 9.33
CA TRP A 61 -4.46 -4.14 7.89
C TRP A 61 -5.63 -4.97 7.34
N LEU A 62 -6.22 -5.85 8.16
CA LEU A 62 -7.41 -6.61 7.73
C LEU A 62 -8.59 -5.68 7.45
N ASP A 63 -8.73 -4.61 8.23
CA ASP A 63 -9.76 -3.62 8.00
C ASP A 63 -9.53 -2.89 6.67
N VAL A 64 -8.26 -2.69 6.31
CA VAL A 64 -7.91 -2.09 5.02
C VAL A 64 -8.31 -2.99 3.86
N LEU A 65 -8.10 -4.30 3.98
CA LEU A 65 -8.56 -5.25 2.96
C LEU A 65 -10.05 -5.17 2.72
N HIS A 66 -10.83 -5.08 3.80
CA HIS A 66 -12.28 -4.93 3.69
C HIS A 66 -12.65 -3.60 3.03
N LEU A 67 -11.96 -2.54 3.40
CA LEU A 67 -12.22 -1.21 2.88
C LEU A 67 -11.96 -1.12 1.37
N VAL A 68 -10.87 -1.70 0.87
CA VAL A 68 -10.56 -1.63 -0.56
C VAL A 68 -11.51 -2.47 -1.41
N ARG A 69 -12.08 -3.53 -0.84
CA ARG A 69 -13.07 -4.33 -1.57
C ARG A 69 -14.35 -3.57 -1.85
N GLU A 70 -14.64 -2.55 -1.07
CA GLU A 70 -15.78 -1.66 -1.27
C GLU A 70 -15.44 -0.54 -2.27
N SER A 71 -14.17 -0.38 -2.61
CA SER A 71 -13.72 0.64 -3.53
C SER A 71 -13.98 0.20 -4.98
N PRO A 72 -14.46 1.08 -5.86
CA PRO A 72 -14.78 0.70 -7.24
C PRO A 72 -13.59 0.12 -8.01
N ARG A 73 -12.38 0.54 -7.70
CA ARG A 73 -11.20 0.13 -8.44
C ARG A 73 -10.45 -1.06 -7.83
N GLU A 74 -10.73 -1.41 -6.60
CA GLU A 74 -10.05 -2.48 -5.87
C GLU A 74 -8.51 -2.42 -6.00
N PRO A 75 -7.85 -1.43 -5.40
CA PRO A 75 -6.39 -1.34 -5.46
C PRO A 75 -5.71 -2.55 -4.83
N GLU A 76 -4.52 -2.87 -5.30
CA GLU A 76 -3.71 -3.90 -4.68
C GLU A 76 -3.27 -3.43 -3.29
N VAL A 77 -3.28 -4.34 -2.31
CA VAL A 77 -2.90 -4.02 -0.93
C VAL A 77 -1.55 -4.64 -0.60
N ILE A 78 -0.65 -3.81 -0.12
CA ILE A 78 0.66 -4.23 0.39
C ILE A 78 0.69 -3.89 1.88
N VAL A 79 1.08 -4.86 2.71
CA VAL A 79 1.18 -4.66 4.15
C VAL A 79 2.64 -4.44 4.52
N THR A 80 2.91 -3.52 5.44
CA THR A 80 4.25 -3.30 5.95
C THR A 80 4.27 -3.42 7.47
N ASP A 81 5.33 -4.04 7.99
CA ASP A 81 5.49 -4.25 9.42
C ASP A 81 6.96 -4.39 9.78
N ARG A 82 7.30 -3.94 11.01
CA ARG A 82 8.67 -4.04 11.54
C ARG A 82 9.02 -5.46 11.95
N GLN A 83 8.03 -6.29 12.21
CA GLN A 83 8.19 -7.67 12.62
C GLN A 83 7.76 -8.65 11.53
N ALA A 84 7.89 -8.22 10.26
CA ALA A 84 7.53 -9.04 9.13
C ALA A 84 8.40 -10.31 9.08
N ASP A 85 7.78 -11.45 9.35
CA ASP A 85 8.43 -12.75 9.26
C ASP A 85 7.72 -13.64 8.24
N ALA A 86 8.26 -14.83 7.99
CA ALA A 86 7.70 -15.73 6.98
C ALA A 86 6.27 -16.14 7.29
N ARG A 87 5.92 -16.28 8.56
CA ARG A 87 4.58 -16.67 8.99
C ARG A 87 3.58 -15.55 8.69
N PHE A 88 3.92 -14.32 9.05
CA PHE A 88 3.08 -13.17 8.77
C PHE A 88 2.91 -13.00 7.26
N TRP A 89 3.99 -13.14 6.51
CA TRP A 89 3.98 -13.00 5.06
C TRP A 89 3.01 -14.00 4.42
N ALA A 90 3.10 -15.27 4.84
CA ALA A 90 2.20 -16.31 4.33
C ALA A 90 0.73 -15.99 4.68
N GLU A 91 0.47 -15.55 5.91
CA GLU A 91 -0.87 -15.19 6.35
C GLU A 91 -1.43 -14.02 5.53
N ALA A 92 -0.63 -12.98 5.33
CA ALA A 92 -1.06 -11.81 4.59
C ALA A 92 -1.42 -12.16 3.15
N LEU A 93 -0.58 -12.95 2.48
CA LEU A 93 -0.85 -13.39 1.10
C LEU A 93 -2.10 -14.25 1.01
N ASN A 94 -2.28 -15.16 1.97
CA ASN A 94 -3.46 -16.04 1.99
C ASN A 94 -4.76 -15.25 2.16
N LEU A 95 -4.72 -14.13 2.87
CA LEU A 95 -5.89 -13.31 3.12
C LEU A 95 -6.17 -12.26 2.04
N GLY A 96 -5.29 -12.16 1.04
CA GLY A 96 -5.55 -11.32 -0.11
C GLY A 96 -4.60 -10.14 -0.33
N ALA A 97 -3.56 -10.01 0.50
CA ALA A 97 -2.55 -8.98 0.27
C ALA A 97 -1.71 -9.35 -0.96
N TYR A 98 -1.31 -8.33 -1.71
CA TYR A 98 -0.44 -8.52 -2.86
C TYR A 98 0.98 -8.90 -2.43
N ASP A 99 1.51 -8.24 -1.41
CA ASP A 99 2.85 -8.49 -0.91
C ASP A 99 3.02 -7.93 0.49
N LEU A 100 4.16 -8.21 1.09
CA LEU A 100 4.57 -7.70 2.38
C LEU A 100 5.89 -6.95 2.24
N LEU A 101 5.96 -5.75 2.80
CA LEU A 101 7.15 -4.91 2.77
C LEU A 101 7.71 -4.77 4.18
N ALA A 102 8.95 -5.20 4.38
CA ALA A 102 9.57 -5.15 5.69
C ALA A 102 10.00 -3.74 6.08
N GLN A 103 9.97 -3.44 7.37
CA GLN A 103 10.55 -2.23 7.93
C GLN A 103 11.73 -2.60 8.82
N PRO A 104 12.78 -1.80 8.87
CA PRO A 104 12.92 -0.48 8.21
C PRO A 104 12.96 -0.58 6.69
N PHE A 105 12.44 0.42 6.03
CA PHE A 105 12.35 0.43 4.56
C PHE A 105 13.73 0.39 3.92
N TYR A 106 13.88 -0.47 2.91
CA TYR A 106 15.07 -0.58 2.10
C TYR A 106 14.72 -0.11 0.68
N GLN A 107 15.35 0.97 0.23
CA GLN A 107 14.93 1.65 -0.99
C GLN A 107 14.80 0.75 -2.23
N PRO A 108 15.78 -0.12 -2.56
CA PRO A 108 15.63 -0.99 -3.73
C PRO A 108 14.42 -1.92 -3.63
N GLU A 109 14.13 -2.45 -2.44
CA GLU A 109 12.97 -3.32 -2.24
C GLU A 109 11.67 -2.55 -2.36
N VAL A 110 11.61 -1.36 -1.75
CA VAL A 110 10.43 -0.49 -1.84
C VAL A 110 10.11 -0.17 -3.29
N GLN A 111 11.12 0.25 -4.05
CA GLN A 111 10.95 0.60 -5.45
C GLN A 111 10.49 -0.59 -6.28
N ARG A 112 11.11 -1.75 -6.06
CA ARG A 112 10.78 -2.97 -6.80
C ARG A 112 9.34 -3.42 -6.54
N ILE A 113 8.95 -3.50 -5.27
CA ILE A 113 7.63 -4.00 -4.89
C ILE A 113 6.54 -3.05 -5.37
N LEU A 114 6.68 -1.76 -5.12
CA LEU A 114 5.65 -0.80 -5.49
C LEU A 114 5.56 -0.60 -7.00
N PHE A 115 6.69 -0.58 -7.69
CA PHE A 115 6.70 -0.48 -9.14
C PHE A 115 6.04 -1.70 -9.78
N ASN A 116 6.34 -2.91 -9.29
CA ASN A 116 5.75 -4.13 -9.82
C ASN A 116 4.24 -4.18 -9.59
N ALA A 117 3.76 -3.75 -8.43
CA ALA A 117 2.33 -3.72 -8.14
C ALA A 117 1.60 -2.78 -9.11
N CYS A 118 2.15 -1.60 -9.35
CA CYS A 118 1.56 -0.64 -10.30
C CYS A 118 1.63 -1.14 -11.73
N SER A 119 2.76 -1.75 -12.13
CA SER A 119 2.94 -2.28 -13.49
C SER A 119 2.01 -3.44 -13.78
N ARG A 120 1.74 -4.28 -12.78
CA ARG A 120 0.82 -5.40 -12.95
C ARG A 120 -0.57 -4.92 -13.33
N LEU A 121 -1.06 -3.86 -12.69
CA LEU A 121 -2.36 -3.28 -13.03
C LEU A 121 -2.38 -2.74 -14.45
N ALA A 122 -1.33 -2.06 -14.87
CA ALA A 122 -1.19 -1.56 -16.21
C ALA A 122 -1.16 -2.70 -17.23
N SER A 123 -0.40 -3.77 -16.94
CA SER A 123 -0.33 -4.95 -17.81
C SER A 123 -1.67 -5.65 -17.94
N SER A 124 -2.40 -5.79 -16.82
CA SER A 124 -3.73 -6.40 -16.83
C SER A 124 -4.71 -5.60 -17.67
N ALA A 125 -4.58 -4.26 -17.68
CA ALA A 125 -5.44 -3.40 -18.46
C ALA A 125 -5.15 -3.47 -19.96
N THR A 126 -3.94 -3.87 -20.35
CA THR A 126 -3.53 -3.95 -21.76
C THR A 126 -3.68 -5.32 -22.38
N VAL A 127 -3.84 -6.35 -21.59
CA VAL A 127 -4.08 -7.72 -22.09
C VAL A 127 -5.55 -7.88 -22.43
N ILE A 128 -5.81 -8.00 -23.68
CA ILE A 128 -7.18 -8.17 -24.21
C ILE A 128 -7.41 -9.63 -24.51
#